data_532d04e0c7e6dc1534b57810b8cf5492
#
_entry.id   532d04e0c7e6dc1534b57810b8cf5492
#
_cell.length_a   1.000
_cell.length_b   1.000
_cell.length_c   1.000
_cell.angle_alpha   90.00
_cell.angle_beta   90.00
_cell.angle_gamma   90.00
#
_symmetry.space_group_name_H-M   'P 1'
#
loop_
_entity.id
_entity.type
_entity.pdbx_description
1 polymer ?
#
loop_
_entity_poly.entity_id
_entity_poly.type
_entity_poly.pdbx_seq_one_letter_code
_entity_poly.pdbx_strand_id
1 'polypeptide(L)'
;MLSAWEKVDWRENSCGLYGFDVIIDETLKMWLLEINLCPTMEHSTKVTSHLVPKMTEDMIKVLVDRKESKTADTGAYELIYESPKISDKQDFRNKNEIYVQGIRIEK
;
A
#
# COMPACT_ATOMS: atom_id res chain seq x y z
N MET A 1 6.78 3.37 0.43
CA MET A 1 6.12 2.12 0.89
C MET A 1 6.89 0.86 0.49
N LEU A 2 7.31 0.69 -0.75
CA LEU A 2 8.06 -0.51 -1.16
C LEU A 2 9.32 -0.77 -0.34
N SER A 3 10.03 0.28 0.09
CA SER A 3 11.22 0.17 0.94
C SER A 3 10.94 -0.32 2.36
N ALA A 4 9.70 -0.31 2.80
CA ALA A 4 9.29 -0.74 4.14
C ALA A 4 8.57 -2.10 4.16
N TRP A 5 8.33 -2.71 2.98
CA TRP A 5 7.56 -3.96 2.87
C TRP A 5 8.15 -5.12 3.69
N GLU A 6 9.46 -5.16 3.85
CA GLU A 6 10.17 -6.17 4.63
C GLU A 6 9.86 -6.13 6.13
N LYS A 7 9.45 -4.95 6.61
CA LYS A 7 9.09 -4.70 8.01
C LYS A 7 7.60 -4.92 8.28
N VAL A 8 6.81 -5.18 7.24
CA VAL A 8 5.39 -5.45 7.37
C VAL A 8 5.20 -6.94 7.62
N ASP A 9 4.65 -7.28 8.78
CA ASP A 9 4.30 -8.65 9.10
C ASP A 9 3.15 -9.13 8.21
N TRP A 10 3.41 -10.24 7.51
CA TRP A 10 2.36 -10.85 6.70
C TRP A 10 1.32 -11.50 7.61
N ARG A 11 0.06 -11.21 7.32
CA ARG A 11 -1.09 -11.79 7.99
C ARG A 11 -2.11 -12.25 6.96
N GLU A 12 -2.51 -13.50 7.05
CA GLU A 12 -3.50 -14.06 6.14
C GLU A 12 -4.86 -13.35 6.31
N ASN A 13 -5.56 -13.14 5.18
CA ASN A 13 -6.88 -12.51 5.14
C ASN A 13 -6.95 -11.13 5.82
N SER A 14 -5.87 -10.38 5.77
CA SER A 14 -5.81 -9.01 6.29
C SER A 14 -5.46 -8.02 5.19
N CYS A 15 -5.91 -6.78 5.35
CA CYS A 15 -5.56 -5.66 4.49
C CYS A 15 -5.35 -4.40 5.32
N GLY A 16 -4.61 -3.45 4.79
CA GLY A 16 -4.46 -2.12 5.36
C GLY A 16 -4.75 -1.07 4.31
N LEU A 17 -5.54 -0.07 4.66
CA LEU A 17 -5.76 1.12 3.86
C LEU A 17 -4.92 2.26 4.42
N TYR A 18 -4.17 2.94 3.54
CA TYR A 18 -3.28 4.03 3.90
C TYR A 18 -3.62 5.27 3.08
N GLY A 19 -3.62 6.43 3.72
CA GLY A 19 -3.70 7.72 3.06
C GLY A 19 -2.30 8.32 2.87
N PHE A 20 -2.06 8.88 1.70
CA PHE A 20 -0.82 9.58 1.39
C PHE A 20 -1.12 11.05 1.19
N ASP A 21 -0.59 11.91 2.05
CA ASP A 21 -0.67 13.34 1.88
C ASP A 21 0.53 13.82 1.07
N VAL A 22 0.23 14.44 -0.06
CA VAL A 22 1.24 14.91 -1.00
C VAL A 22 1.03 16.38 -1.31
N ILE A 23 2.11 17.09 -1.58
CA ILE A 23 2.11 18.44 -2.15
C ILE A 23 2.70 18.41 -3.54
N ILE A 24 2.15 19.19 -4.43
CA ILE A 24 2.63 19.34 -5.81
C ILE A 24 3.28 20.71 -5.92
N ASP A 25 4.53 20.74 -6.34
CA ASP A 25 5.25 21.98 -6.56
C ASP A 25 4.94 22.61 -7.93
N GLU A 26 5.47 23.78 -8.17
CA GLU A 26 5.27 24.53 -9.41
C GLU A 26 5.81 23.83 -10.66
N THR A 27 6.68 22.82 -10.51
CA THR A 27 7.18 21.97 -11.59
C THR A 27 6.36 20.70 -11.79
N LEU A 28 5.21 20.58 -11.10
CA LEU A 28 4.34 19.41 -11.08
C LEU A 28 4.99 18.15 -10.45
N LYS A 29 6.04 18.34 -9.68
CA LYS A 29 6.65 17.25 -8.92
C LYS A 29 5.88 17.03 -7.62
N MET A 30 5.57 15.78 -7.33
CA MET A 30 4.91 15.37 -6.09
C MET A 30 5.94 15.11 -4.99
N TRP A 31 5.63 15.63 -3.80
CA TRP A 31 6.38 15.42 -2.58
C TRP A 31 5.48 14.78 -1.53
N LEU A 32 5.91 13.66 -0.96
CA LEU A 32 5.20 12.99 0.12
C LEU A 32 5.41 13.78 1.41
N LEU A 33 4.32 14.15 2.07
CA LEU A 33 4.33 14.81 3.38
C LEU A 33 4.21 13.81 4.51
N GLU A 34 3.15 12.99 4.48
CA GLU A 34 2.92 11.97 5.51
C GLU A 34 2.14 10.77 4.96
N ILE A 35 2.15 9.70 5.75
CA ILE A 35 1.36 8.48 5.50
C ILE A 35 0.46 8.25 6.70
N ASN A 36 -0.85 8.22 6.48
CA ASN A 36 -1.87 7.99 7.49
C ASN A 36 -2.29 6.52 7.51
N LEU A 37 -2.22 5.87 8.67
CA LEU A 37 -2.64 4.49 8.87
C LEU A 37 -4.16 4.32 8.89
N CYS A 38 -4.89 5.38 9.23
CA CYS A 38 -6.34 5.40 9.28
C CYS A 38 -6.86 6.66 8.57
N PRO A 39 -6.87 6.66 7.23
CA PRO A 39 -7.36 7.81 6.48
C PRO A 39 -8.83 8.06 6.76
N THR A 40 -9.20 9.32 6.89
CA THR A 40 -10.60 9.73 7.07
C THR A 40 -11.43 9.39 5.84
N MET A 41 -12.53 8.68 6.04
CA MET A 41 -13.47 8.29 5.00
C MET A 41 -14.76 9.14 5.04
N GLU A 42 -14.66 10.34 5.58
CA GLU A 42 -15.80 11.25 5.71
C GLU A 42 -16.19 11.88 4.37
N HIS A 43 -17.50 12.05 4.19
CA HIS A 43 -18.08 12.73 3.03
C HIS A 43 -18.18 14.25 3.27
N SER A 44 -17.08 14.86 3.72
CA SER A 44 -17.06 16.26 4.16
C SER A 44 -17.07 17.29 3.02
N THR A 45 -16.72 16.85 1.82
CA THR A 45 -16.71 17.71 0.62
C THR A 45 -17.46 17.06 -0.54
N LYS A 46 -17.79 17.84 -1.58
CA LYS A 46 -18.39 17.28 -2.80
C LYS A 46 -17.48 16.24 -3.47
N VAL A 47 -16.18 16.43 -3.40
CA VAL A 47 -15.18 15.52 -3.96
C VAL A 47 -15.17 14.20 -3.18
N THR A 48 -15.03 14.26 -1.86
CA THR A 48 -15.02 13.06 -1.01
C THR A 48 -16.34 12.32 -1.02
N SER A 49 -17.47 13.03 -1.09
CA SER A 49 -18.80 12.42 -1.22
C SER A 49 -18.97 11.61 -2.51
N HIS A 50 -18.20 11.92 -3.56
CA HIS A 50 -18.21 11.17 -4.80
C HIS A 50 -17.15 10.06 -4.81
N LEU A 51 -15.93 10.37 -4.37
CA LEU A 51 -14.79 9.45 -4.47
C LEU A 51 -14.81 8.34 -3.41
N VAL A 52 -15.21 8.63 -2.17
CA VAL A 52 -15.15 7.66 -1.07
C VAL A 52 -16.05 6.44 -1.31
N PRO A 53 -17.33 6.58 -1.71
CA PRO A 53 -18.16 5.41 -2.02
C PRO A 53 -17.58 4.56 -3.13
N LYS A 54 -17.09 5.19 -4.21
CA LYS A 54 -16.48 4.49 -5.33
C LYS A 54 -15.22 3.76 -4.94
N MET A 55 -14.35 4.40 -4.18
CA MET A 55 -13.12 3.78 -3.67
C MET A 55 -13.43 2.57 -2.78
N THR A 56 -14.45 2.67 -1.93
CA THR A 56 -14.88 1.58 -1.06
C THR A 56 -15.41 0.40 -1.87
N GLU A 57 -16.23 0.66 -2.90
CA GLU A 57 -16.71 -0.38 -3.84
C GLU A 57 -15.52 -1.08 -4.53
N ASP A 58 -14.61 -0.31 -5.09
CA ASP A 58 -13.44 -0.85 -5.79
C ASP A 58 -12.49 -1.61 -4.84
N MET A 59 -12.41 -1.21 -3.58
CA MET A 59 -11.67 -1.94 -2.54
C MET A 59 -12.24 -3.34 -2.31
N ILE A 60 -13.57 -3.49 -2.32
CA ILE A 60 -14.22 -4.80 -2.22
C ILE A 60 -13.85 -5.68 -3.41
N LYS A 61 -13.83 -5.14 -4.62
CA LYS A 61 -13.38 -5.87 -5.81
C LYS A 61 -11.95 -6.40 -5.66
N VAL A 62 -11.05 -5.59 -5.11
CA VAL A 62 -9.68 -6.02 -4.83
C VAL A 62 -9.61 -7.14 -3.79
N LEU A 63 -10.38 -7.03 -2.71
CA LEU A 63 -10.30 -7.95 -1.58
C LEU A 63 -11.04 -9.27 -1.82
N VAL A 64 -12.11 -9.25 -2.59
CA VAL A 64 -12.99 -10.39 -2.83
C VAL A 64 -12.81 -10.93 -4.24
N ASP A 65 -13.14 -10.15 -5.27
CA ASP A 65 -13.21 -10.64 -6.64
C ASP A 65 -11.83 -11.04 -7.17
N ARG A 66 -10.78 -10.27 -6.84
CA ARG A 66 -9.41 -10.59 -7.27
C ARG A 66 -8.84 -11.81 -6.55
N LYS A 67 -9.34 -12.16 -5.38
CA LYS A 67 -8.97 -13.40 -4.69
C LYS A 67 -9.46 -14.64 -5.45
N GLU A 68 -10.63 -14.54 -6.09
CA GLU A 68 -11.22 -15.61 -6.87
C GLU A 68 -10.67 -15.63 -8.32
N SER A 69 -10.47 -14.46 -8.91
CA SER A 69 -9.97 -14.32 -10.28
C SER A 69 -8.87 -13.25 -10.37
N LYS A 70 -7.69 -13.65 -10.83
CA LYS A 70 -6.56 -12.72 -11.04
C LYS A 70 -6.82 -11.65 -12.12
N THR A 71 -7.81 -11.86 -12.95
CA THR A 71 -8.22 -10.95 -14.04
C THR A 71 -9.46 -10.11 -13.71
N ALA A 72 -9.95 -10.20 -12.45
CA ALA A 72 -11.10 -9.42 -12.01
C ALA A 72 -10.83 -7.92 -12.12
N ASP A 73 -11.87 -7.17 -12.45
CA ASP A 73 -11.84 -5.71 -12.45
C ASP A 73 -11.59 -5.21 -11.03
N THR A 74 -10.64 -4.31 -10.89
CA THR A 74 -10.26 -3.68 -9.61
C THR A 74 -10.64 -2.20 -9.54
N GLY A 75 -11.41 -1.71 -10.52
CA GLY A 75 -11.82 -0.32 -10.58
C GLY A 75 -10.63 0.62 -10.71
N ALA A 76 -10.53 1.59 -9.82
CA ALA A 76 -9.45 2.57 -9.79
C ALA A 76 -8.17 2.07 -9.09
N TYR A 77 -8.19 0.88 -8.50
CA TYR A 77 -6.97 0.32 -7.87
C TYR A 77 -6.05 -0.31 -8.91
N GLU A 78 -4.78 0.05 -8.85
CA GLU A 78 -3.71 -0.49 -9.67
C GLU A 78 -2.73 -1.30 -8.82
N LEU A 79 -2.38 -2.51 -9.29
CA LEU A 79 -1.36 -3.33 -8.62
C LEU A 79 0.03 -2.77 -8.91
N ILE A 80 0.68 -2.20 -7.92
CA ILE A 80 2.04 -1.64 -8.03
C ILE A 80 3.14 -2.60 -7.61
N TYR A 81 2.82 -3.59 -6.78
CA TYR A 81 3.78 -4.58 -6.31
C TYR A 81 3.10 -5.85 -5.80
N GLU A 82 3.64 -6.99 -6.16
CA GLU A 82 3.27 -8.31 -5.63
C GLU A 82 4.51 -8.96 -5.03
N SER A 83 4.46 -9.27 -3.72
CA SER A 83 5.59 -9.91 -3.06
C SER A 83 5.72 -11.37 -3.46
N PRO A 84 6.95 -11.94 -3.46
CA PRO A 84 7.16 -13.36 -3.63
C PRO A 84 6.38 -14.20 -2.62
N LYS A 85 6.03 -15.44 -2.98
CA LYS A 85 5.28 -16.35 -2.09
C LYS A 85 6.02 -16.58 -0.78
N ILE A 86 5.27 -16.92 0.27
CA ILE A 86 5.75 -17.08 1.66
C ILE A 86 6.90 -18.08 1.80
N SER A 87 6.98 -19.11 0.95
CA SER A 87 8.11 -20.05 0.91
C SER A 87 9.46 -19.35 0.71
N ASP A 88 9.43 -18.20 0.05
CA ASP A 88 10.64 -17.45 -0.27
C ASP A 88 10.97 -16.42 0.83
N LYS A 89 10.04 -16.13 1.76
CA LYS A 89 10.25 -15.17 2.85
C LYS A 89 11.33 -15.61 3.85
N GLN A 90 11.50 -16.92 4.06
CA GLN A 90 12.53 -17.45 4.95
C GLN A 90 13.93 -17.16 4.39
N ASP A 91 14.08 -17.25 3.08
CA ASP A 91 15.32 -16.89 2.37
C ASP A 91 15.59 -15.39 2.39
N PHE A 92 14.54 -14.57 2.31
CA PHE A 92 14.67 -13.11 2.38
C PHE A 92 15.04 -12.62 3.79
N ARG A 93 14.50 -13.21 4.86
CA ARG A 93 14.91 -12.88 6.23
C ARG A 93 16.40 -13.12 6.43
N ASN A 94 16.92 -14.25 5.97
CA ASN A 94 18.33 -14.58 6.07
C ASN A 94 19.23 -13.66 5.21
N LYS A 95 18.75 -13.23 4.04
CA LYS A 95 19.47 -12.28 3.18
C LYS A 95 19.43 -10.85 3.73
N ASN A 96 18.33 -10.46 4.38
CA ASN A 96 18.14 -9.10 4.88
C ASN A 96 18.85 -8.84 6.21
N GLU A 97 19.10 -9.85 7.04
CA GLU A 97 19.98 -9.71 8.19
C GLU A 97 21.39 -9.29 7.78
N ILE A 98 21.87 -9.72 6.62
CA ILE A 98 23.17 -9.32 6.06
C ILE A 98 23.10 -7.87 5.53
N TYR A 99 21.96 -7.45 4.95
CA TYR A 99 21.79 -6.09 4.41
C TYR A 99 21.61 -5.02 5.49
N VAL A 100 20.88 -5.32 6.56
CA VAL A 100 20.64 -4.40 7.67
C VAL A 100 21.92 -4.15 8.48
N GLN A 101 22.85 -5.11 8.52
CA GLN A 101 24.16 -4.91 9.15
C GLN A 101 25.08 -3.95 8.36
N GLY A 102 24.86 -3.82 7.05
CA GLY A 102 25.61 -2.89 6.18
C GLY A 102 25.14 -1.43 6.21
N ILE A 103 23.96 -1.15 6.78
CA ILE A 103 23.35 0.19 6.82
C ILE A 103 23.18 0.64 8.29
N ARG A 104 24.23 0.54 9.09
CA ARG A 104 24.30 1.27 10.34
C ARG A 104 24.73 2.70 10.02
N ILE A 105 23.76 3.58 9.85
CA ILE A 105 24.04 5.01 9.91
C ILE A 105 24.33 5.31 11.38
N GLU A 106 25.61 5.38 11.74
CA GLU A 106 26.00 5.99 13.00
C GLU A 106 25.64 7.47 12.93
N LYS A 107 24.80 7.90 13.86
CA LYS A 107 24.52 9.31 14.09
C LYS A 107 25.67 9.97 14.82
#